data_fccab95d2a0a5fcfab594d9c1f1cc4f2
#
_entry.id   fccab95d2a0a5fcfab594d9c1f1cc4f2
#
_cell.length_a   1.000
_cell.length_b   1.000
_cell.length_c   1.000
_cell.angle_alpha   90.00
_cell.angle_beta   90.00
_cell.angle_gamma   90.00
#
_symmetry.space_group_name_H-M   'P 1'
#
loop_
_entity.id
_entity.type
_entity.pdbx_description
1 polymer ?
#
loop_
_entity_poly.entity_id
_entity_poly.type
_entity_poly.pdbx_seq_one_letter_code
_entity_poly.pdbx_strand_id
1 'polypeptide(L)'
;LSIPVRRNGRRSAAACLLLVGLAWPASEGEAGFACASIFANGQEPVLVNRKLARETTSLCYEAFAVLHSGVSRTPVYASELLTRASVAKARTVDRTDSFHEEDRLPKSVRARLDDYVRSGFDRGHMAPAGDMPSAAAQAESFSLANVVPQDRTLNRGLWAAIEESVRRLAVARGRLFVVTGTIYAGSTIDSLDGRVLVPSSLFKAIYDPGRGEAGAYLVANRADAEWRSVPLDELATLSGIDVFPGLVATAMDLPEPRTYSRGDTAGERPKGRMREEPGFGEWALAALHRIARRLLREVLRSIF
;
A
#
# COMPACT_ATOMS: atom_id res chain seq x y z
N LEU A 1 22.22 -52.34 85.25
CA LEU A 1 21.99 -52.28 83.82
C LEU A 1 21.47 -50.90 83.46
N SER A 2 22.36 -50.01 82.92
CA SER A 2 22.02 -48.62 82.53
C SER A 2 22.28 -48.48 81.06
N ILE A 3 21.28 -48.04 80.34
CA ILE A 3 21.35 -47.80 78.91
C ILE A 3 21.51 -46.29 78.66
N PRO A 4 22.48 -45.79 77.92
CA PRO A 4 22.61 -44.35 77.59
C PRO A 4 21.76 -43.91 76.40
N VAL A 5 21.06 -42.81 76.58
CA VAL A 5 20.28 -42.13 75.54
C VAL A 5 21.19 -41.33 74.61
N ARG A 6 21.16 -41.62 73.34
CA ARG A 6 21.85 -40.85 72.26
C ARG A 6 20.96 -39.68 71.84
N ARG A 7 21.46 -38.47 71.94
CA ARG A 7 20.89 -37.23 71.32
C ARG A 7 21.25 -37.17 69.86
N ASN A 8 20.23 -37.22 69.00
CA ASN A 8 20.41 -36.98 67.55
C ASN A 8 20.33 -35.47 67.29
N GLY A 9 21.46 -34.89 66.85
CA GLY A 9 21.51 -33.53 66.32
C GLY A 9 20.95 -33.49 64.87
N ARG A 10 19.89 -32.69 64.70
CA ARG A 10 19.37 -32.37 63.37
C ARG A 10 20.30 -31.39 62.68
N ARG A 11 20.96 -31.81 61.60
CA ARG A 11 21.63 -30.92 60.65
C ARG A 11 20.61 -30.49 59.62
N SER A 12 20.28 -29.21 59.60
CA SER A 12 19.48 -28.57 58.55
C SER A 12 20.34 -28.43 57.29
N ALA A 13 20.00 -29.17 56.24
CA ALA A 13 20.58 -28.98 54.90
C ALA A 13 19.75 -27.89 54.21
N ALA A 14 20.36 -26.75 53.95
CA ALA A 14 19.80 -25.72 53.11
C ALA A 14 19.91 -26.15 51.63
N ALA A 15 18.78 -26.46 51.00
CA ALA A 15 18.74 -26.75 49.56
C ALA A 15 18.72 -25.41 48.80
N CYS A 16 19.84 -25.08 48.13
CA CYS A 16 19.87 -24.04 47.12
C CYS A 16 19.12 -24.52 45.85
N LEU A 17 17.93 -24.02 45.65
CA LEU A 17 17.20 -24.13 44.37
C LEU A 17 17.87 -23.22 43.33
N LEU A 18 18.66 -23.76 42.45
CA LEU A 18 19.10 -23.11 41.21
C LEU A 18 17.90 -23.06 40.27
N LEU A 19 17.28 -21.86 40.18
CA LEU A 19 16.33 -21.53 39.09
C LEU A 19 17.12 -21.39 37.79
N VAL A 20 17.14 -22.45 36.98
CA VAL A 20 17.55 -22.41 35.58
C VAL A 20 16.42 -21.70 34.84
N GLY A 21 16.61 -20.41 34.58
CA GLY A 21 15.73 -19.65 33.69
C GLY A 21 15.84 -20.22 32.28
N LEU A 22 14.83 -20.98 31.84
CA LEU A 22 14.63 -21.31 30.45
C LEU A 22 14.34 -19.99 29.71
N ALA A 23 15.37 -19.45 29.06
CA ALA A 23 15.16 -18.42 28.05
C ALA A 23 14.35 -19.03 26.90
N TRP A 24 13.07 -18.67 26.82
CA TRP A 24 12.26 -18.95 25.65
C TRP A 24 12.88 -18.21 24.46
N PRO A 25 13.11 -18.89 23.31
CA PRO A 25 13.51 -18.15 22.12
C PRO A 25 12.39 -17.15 21.82
N ALA A 26 12.76 -15.87 21.65
CA ALA A 26 11.85 -14.83 21.18
C ALA A 26 11.23 -15.33 19.86
N SER A 27 9.91 -15.45 19.83
CA SER A 27 9.17 -15.91 18.66
C SER A 27 9.34 -14.89 17.55
N GLU A 28 9.57 -15.36 16.33
CA GLU A 28 9.62 -14.60 15.07
C GLU A 28 8.28 -13.86 14.73
N GLY A 29 7.47 -13.54 15.73
CA GLY A 29 6.15 -12.92 15.61
C GLY A 29 6.13 -11.38 15.65
N GLU A 30 7.27 -10.70 15.87
CA GLU A 30 7.24 -9.24 16.05
C GLU A 30 7.23 -8.43 14.74
N ALA A 31 7.61 -9.02 13.60
CA ALA A 31 7.51 -8.31 12.31
C ALA A 31 6.05 -8.04 11.89
N GLY A 32 5.11 -8.89 12.27
CA GLY A 32 3.68 -8.71 11.97
C GLY A 32 3.03 -7.51 12.67
N PHE A 33 3.49 -7.11 13.85
CA PHE A 33 2.89 -5.99 14.59
C PHE A 33 3.22 -4.61 14.03
N ALA A 34 4.39 -4.41 13.45
CA ALA A 34 4.82 -3.12 12.92
C ALA A 34 3.98 -2.69 11.69
N CYS A 35 3.49 -3.65 10.89
CA CYS A 35 2.71 -3.41 9.68
C CYS A 35 1.19 -3.59 9.85
N ALA A 36 0.70 -4.00 11.00
CA ALA A 36 -0.73 -4.32 11.19
C ALA A 36 -1.67 -3.17 10.80
N SER A 37 -1.27 -1.92 10.99
CA SER A 37 -2.06 -0.74 10.62
C SER A 37 -2.22 -0.54 9.11
N ILE A 38 -1.38 -1.17 8.31
CA ILE A 38 -1.40 -1.10 6.84
C ILE A 38 -2.45 -2.07 6.26
N PHE A 39 -2.78 -3.12 7.01
CA PHE A 39 -3.73 -4.13 6.59
C PHE A 39 -5.15 -3.83 7.08
N ALA A 40 -6.14 -4.15 6.27
CA ALA A 40 -7.54 -4.05 6.66
C ALA A 40 -7.82 -4.96 7.88
N ASN A 41 -8.40 -4.41 8.93
CA ASN A 41 -8.59 -5.09 10.23
C ASN A 41 -7.30 -5.69 10.85
N GLY A 42 -6.12 -5.19 10.44
CA GLY A 42 -4.84 -5.71 10.90
C GLY A 42 -4.49 -7.11 10.36
N GLN A 43 -5.20 -7.60 9.35
CA GLN A 43 -5.00 -8.93 8.78
C GLN A 43 -4.32 -8.86 7.41
N GLU A 44 -3.19 -9.55 7.29
CA GLU A 44 -2.47 -9.69 6.02
C GLU A 44 -3.31 -10.45 4.99
N PRO A 45 -3.16 -10.15 3.67
CA PRO A 45 -3.73 -10.99 2.62
C PRO A 45 -3.33 -12.45 2.76
N VAL A 46 -4.27 -13.37 2.53
CA VAL A 46 -4.07 -14.81 2.69
C VAL A 46 -3.84 -15.48 1.34
N LEU A 47 -2.77 -16.25 1.23
CA LEU A 47 -2.49 -17.07 0.05
C LEU A 47 -3.39 -18.30 0.04
N VAL A 48 -4.50 -18.26 -0.71
CA VAL A 48 -5.40 -19.42 -0.88
C VAL A 48 -4.78 -20.46 -1.81
N ASN A 49 -3.95 -20.05 -2.76
CA ASN A 49 -3.09 -20.95 -3.52
C ASN A 49 -1.76 -21.16 -2.79
N ARG A 50 -1.62 -22.28 -2.09
CA ARG A 50 -0.41 -22.62 -1.31
C ARG A 50 0.88 -22.70 -2.10
N LYS A 51 0.81 -22.84 -3.43
CA LYS A 51 2.02 -22.82 -4.28
C LYS A 51 2.71 -21.46 -4.25
N LEU A 52 1.97 -20.37 -4.02
CA LEU A 52 2.50 -19.02 -3.90
C LEU A 52 3.30 -18.80 -2.60
N ALA A 53 3.07 -19.63 -1.57
CA ALA A 53 3.74 -19.48 -0.27
C ALA A 53 5.21 -20.00 -0.26
N ARG A 54 5.71 -20.53 -1.38
CA ARG A 54 7.08 -21.04 -1.45
C ARG A 54 8.07 -19.88 -1.49
N GLU A 55 9.07 -19.94 -0.62
CA GLU A 55 10.16 -18.94 -0.53
C GLU A 55 9.64 -17.50 -0.41
N THR A 56 8.56 -17.30 0.34
CA THR A 56 8.05 -15.95 0.60
C THR A 56 8.69 -15.32 1.83
N THR A 57 8.86 -14.00 1.78
CA THR A 57 9.38 -13.19 2.89
C THR A 57 8.50 -11.94 3.02
N SER A 58 7.95 -11.70 4.21
CA SER A 58 7.23 -10.47 4.54
C SER A 58 8.22 -9.36 4.85
N LEU A 59 8.03 -8.21 4.22
CA LEU A 59 8.84 -7.02 4.40
C LEU A 59 7.93 -5.85 4.80
N CYS A 60 8.25 -5.23 5.93
CA CYS A 60 7.56 -4.05 6.44
C CYS A 60 8.40 -2.81 6.17
N TYR A 61 7.76 -1.76 5.64
CA TYR A 61 8.33 -0.44 5.36
C TYR A 61 7.53 0.64 6.09
N GLU A 62 7.97 1.87 6.03
CA GLU A 62 7.32 2.98 6.75
C GLU A 62 5.84 3.16 6.37
N ALA A 63 5.50 3.06 5.07
CA ALA A 63 4.16 3.37 4.55
C ALA A 63 3.48 2.21 3.81
N PHE A 64 4.15 1.09 3.63
CA PHE A 64 3.63 -0.08 2.90
C PHE A 64 4.27 -1.37 3.40
N ALA A 65 3.66 -2.50 3.04
CA ALA A 65 4.18 -3.84 3.31
C ALA A 65 4.22 -4.65 2.02
N VAL A 66 5.17 -5.56 1.90
CA VAL A 66 5.36 -6.43 0.73
C VAL A 66 5.45 -7.88 1.19
N LEU A 67 4.74 -8.77 0.51
CA LEU A 67 5.06 -10.20 0.51
C LEU A 67 5.90 -10.49 -0.72
N HIS A 68 7.19 -10.68 -0.54
CA HIS A 68 8.12 -11.00 -1.63
C HIS A 68 8.18 -12.52 -1.88
N SER A 69 8.30 -12.92 -3.15
CA SER A 69 8.55 -14.29 -3.55
C SER A 69 9.98 -14.47 -4.07
N GLY A 70 10.76 -15.33 -3.44
CA GLY A 70 12.08 -15.74 -3.92
C GLY A 70 12.03 -16.57 -5.20
N VAL A 71 10.90 -17.21 -5.49
CA VAL A 71 10.69 -17.98 -6.73
C VAL A 71 10.59 -17.04 -7.93
N SER A 72 9.74 -16.03 -7.88
CA SER A 72 9.58 -15.06 -8.96
C SER A 72 10.57 -13.90 -8.89
N ARG A 73 11.18 -13.66 -7.73
CA ARG A 73 12.01 -12.49 -7.37
C ARG A 73 11.27 -11.17 -7.56
N THR A 74 9.97 -11.22 -7.28
CA THR A 74 9.05 -10.08 -7.37
C THR A 74 8.12 -10.10 -6.17
N PRO A 75 7.43 -8.99 -5.85
CA PRO A 75 6.35 -9.03 -4.88
C PRO A 75 5.21 -9.94 -5.37
N VAL A 76 4.66 -10.76 -4.47
CA VAL A 76 3.36 -11.42 -4.65
C VAL A 76 2.28 -10.36 -4.55
N TYR A 77 2.40 -9.51 -3.52
CA TYR A 77 1.59 -8.30 -3.35
C TYR A 77 2.36 -7.24 -2.56
N ALA A 78 1.91 -6.00 -2.69
CA ALA A 78 2.19 -4.90 -1.78
C ALA A 78 0.87 -4.37 -1.21
N SER A 79 0.86 -4.03 0.08
CA SER A 79 -0.29 -3.44 0.79
C SER A 79 0.05 -2.05 1.27
N GLU A 80 -0.91 -1.13 1.19
CA GLU A 80 -0.77 0.24 1.65
C GLU A 80 -2.10 0.77 2.23
N LEU A 81 -1.99 1.70 3.17
CA LEU A 81 -3.12 2.45 3.72
C LEU A 81 -3.06 3.87 3.20
N LEU A 82 -3.94 4.21 2.27
CA LEU A 82 -4.06 5.56 1.74
C LEU A 82 -5.09 6.36 2.53
N THR A 83 -4.69 7.54 2.98
CA THR A 83 -5.59 8.50 3.62
C THR A 83 -5.54 9.84 2.88
N ARG A 84 -6.56 10.67 3.07
CA ARG A 84 -6.53 12.06 2.57
C ARG A 84 -5.25 12.79 3.02
N ALA A 85 -4.83 12.56 4.27
CA ALA A 85 -3.65 13.22 4.83
C ALA A 85 -2.34 12.67 4.23
N SER A 86 -2.22 11.32 4.07
CA SER A 86 -1.02 10.73 3.47
C SER A 86 -0.86 11.13 2.01
N VAL A 87 -1.94 11.11 1.21
CA VAL A 87 -1.93 11.57 -0.19
C VAL A 87 -1.57 13.06 -0.30
N ALA A 88 -2.09 13.90 0.60
CA ALA A 88 -1.72 15.32 0.61
C ALA A 88 -0.23 15.54 0.91
N LYS A 89 0.34 14.78 1.85
CA LYS A 89 1.78 14.81 2.15
C LYS A 89 2.61 14.27 0.98
N ALA A 90 2.22 13.15 0.38
CA ALA A 90 2.92 12.55 -0.75
C ALA A 90 3.10 13.53 -1.93
N ARG A 91 2.11 14.41 -2.17
CA ARG A 91 2.20 15.46 -3.21
C ARG A 91 3.24 16.54 -2.93
N THR A 92 3.77 16.64 -1.72
CA THR A 92 4.82 17.61 -1.33
C THR A 92 6.21 16.99 -1.30
N VAL A 93 6.32 15.69 -1.53
CA VAL A 93 7.60 14.97 -1.57
C VAL A 93 8.16 15.02 -2.99
N ASP A 94 9.34 15.60 -3.13
CA ASP A 94 10.04 15.61 -4.41
C ASP A 94 10.45 14.18 -4.79
N ARG A 95 10.20 13.80 -6.05
CA ARG A 95 10.52 12.47 -6.54
C ARG A 95 12.02 12.34 -6.79
N THR A 96 12.63 11.37 -6.11
CA THR A 96 14.03 10.97 -6.34
C THR A 96 14.08 9.50 -6.69
N ASP A 97 14.38 9.18 -7.95
CA ASP A 97 14.49 7.80 -8.44
C ASP A 97 15.78 7.16 -7.91
N SER A 98 15.64 6.27 -6.93
CA SER A 98 16.75 5.62 -6.22
C SER A 98 16.58 4.11 -6.12
N PHE A 99 16.31 3.44 -7.26
CA PHE A 99 16.15 1.98 -7.27
C PHE A 99 17.36 1.27 -6.66
N HIS A 100 17.10 0.33 -5.76
CA HIS A 100 18.10 -0.45 -5.06
C HIS A 100 17.64 -1.89 -4.81
N GLU A 101 18.62 -2.78 -4.64
CA GLU A 101 18.36 -4.15 -4.22
C GLU A 101 17.89 -4.19 -2.76
N GLU A 102 17.06 -5.15 -2.41
CA GLU A 102 16.58 -5.34 -1.03
C GLU A 102 17.59 -6.15 -0.21
N ASP A 103 18.34 -5.48 0.65
CA ASP A 103 19.43 -6.12 1.40
C ASP A 103 18.96 -7.05 2.52
N ARG A 104 17.70 -6.94 2.95
CA ARG A 104 17.07 -7.89 3.91
C ARG A 104 16.80 -9.25 3.27
N LEU A 105 16.81 -9.34 1.93
CA LEU A 105 16.64 -10.60 1.20
C LEU A 105 18.00 -11.22 0.85
N PRO A 106 18.15 -12.55 0.97
CA PRO A 106 19.33 -13.24 0.47
C PRO A 106 19.56 -12.96 -1.03
N LYS A 107 20.85 -12.84 -1.44
CA LYS A 107 21.23 -12.56 -2.84
C LYS A 107 20.68 -13.58 -3.85
N SER A 108 20.43 -14.83 -3.41
CA SER A 108 19.91 -15.90 -4.26
C SER A 108 18.45 -15.71 -4.66
N VAL A 109 17.66 -15.02 -3.84
CA VAL A 109 16.20 -14.89 -4.00
C VAL A 109 15.71 -13.47 -4.31
N ARG A 110 16.62 -12.49 -4.35
CA ARG A 110 16.26 -11.09 -4.67
C ARG A 110 16.50 -10.75 -6.15
N ALA A 111 15.76 -9.80 -6.69
CA ALA A 111 16.06 -9.16 -7.95
C ALA A 111 17.30 -8.27 -7.83
N ARG A 112 18.03 -8.08 -8.93
CA ARG A 112 19.19 -7.20 -9.06
C ARG A 112 18.90 -6.07 -10.01
N LEU A 113 19.59 -4.95 -9.86
CA LEU A 113 19.48 -3.84 -10.82
C LEU A 113 19.84 -4.26 -12.24
N ASP A 114 20.83 -5.13 -12.40
CA ASP A 114 21.29 -5.65 -13.69
C ASP A 114 20.24 -6.51 -14.41
N ASP A 115 19.36 -7.20 -13.67
CA ASP A 115 18.27 -8.00 -14.25
C ASP A 115 17.33 -7.14 -15.14
N TYR A 116 17.24 -5.84 -14.89
CA TYR A 116 16.37 -4.90 -15.62
C TYR A 116 17.09 -4.17 -16.76
N VAL A 117 18.42 -4.25 -16.82
CA VAL A 117 19.20 -3.54 -17.86
C VAL A 117 18.89 -4.11 -19.23
N ARG A 118 18.42 -3.25 -20.15
CA ARG A 118 18.04 -3.63 -21.52
C ARG A 118 16.97 -4.73 -21.62
N SER A 119 16.21 -4.98 -20.56
CA SER A 119 15.15 -5.99 -20.53
C SER A 119 13.95 -5.66 -21.42
N GLY A 120 13.77 -4.39 -21.81
CA GLY A 120 12.57 -3.91 -22.49
C GLY A 120 11.43 -3.52 -21.56
N PHE A 121 11.50 -3.93 -20.29
CA PHE A 121 10.51 -3.61 -19.25
C PHE A 121 10.92 -2.41 -18.40
N ASP A 122 9.94 -1.71 -17.86
CA ASP A 122 10.15 -0.75 -16.79
C ASP A 122 10.18 -1.48 -15.43
N ARG A 123 10.80 -0.86 -14.44
CA ARG A 123 10.70 -1.22 -13.04
C ARG A 123 9.39 -0.67 -12.48
N GLY A 124 8.30 -1.44 -12.62
CA GLY A 124 6.95 -1.05 -12.21
C GLY A 124 6.76 -1.23 -10.72
N HIS A 125 6.35 -0.16 -10.02
CA HIS A 125 6.07 -0.21 -8.59
C HIS A 125 4.73 -0.92 -8.30
N MET A 126 4.69 -1.65 -7.17
CA MET A 126 3.44 -2.16 -6.63
C MET A 126 2.81 -1.16 -5.64
N ALA A 127 3.57 -0.69 -4.65
CA ALA A 127 3.24 0.50 -3.86
C ALA A 127 3.95 1.70 -4.51
N PRO A 128 3.21 2.66 -5.13
CA PRO A 128 3.81 3.70 -5.95
C PRO A 128 4.59 4.74 -5.14
N ALA A 129 5.70 5.24 -5.67
CA ALA A 129 6.44 6.33 -5.05
C ALA A 129 5.59 7.61 -4.84
N GLY A 130 4.56 7.81 -5.69
CA GLY A 130 3.63 8.94 -5.57
C GLY A 130 2.63 8.83 -4.42
N ASP A 131 2.58 7.69 -3.70
CA ASP A 131 1.71 7.46 -2.55
C ASP A 131 2.46 7.64 -1.21
N MET A 132 3.78 7.82 -1.27
CA MET A 132 4.65 7.83 -0.11
C MET A 132 4.68 9.20 0.58
N PRO A 133 4.29 9.28 1.87
CA PRO A 133 4.07 10.55 2.57
C PRO A 133 5.35 11.21 3.10
N SER A 134 6.52 10.59 2.92
CA SER A 134 7.81 11.11 3.34
C SER A 134 8.90 10.73 2.34
N ALA A 135 10.03 11.44 2.35
CA ALA A 135 11.20 11.11 1.54
C ALA A 135 11.78 9.73 1.90
N ALA A 136 11.71 9.33 3.17
CA ALA A 136 12.17 8.02 3.62
C ALA A 136 11.26 6.90 3.04
N ALA A 137 9.94 7.00 3.21
CA ALA A 137 9.00 6.04 2.63
C ALA A 137 9.13 5.99 1.10
N GLN A 138 9.37 7.15 0.45
CA GLN A 138 9.58 7.19 -1.00
C GLN A 138 10.85 6.46 -1.40
N ALA A 139 11.97 6.65 -0.69
CA ALA A 139 13.20 5.91 -0.94
C ALA A 139 13.00 4.40 -0.78
N GLU A 140 12.29 3.97 0.26
CA GLU A 140 11.94 2.57 0.48
C GLU A 140 11.11 1.98 -0.66
N SER A 141 10.19 2.77 -1.27
CA SER A 141 9.36 2.29 -2.37
C SER A 141 10.16 1.89 -3.62
N PHE A 142 11.39 2.40 -3.78
CA PHE A 142 12.31 2.03 -4.86
C PHE A 142 13.10 0.73 -4.61
N SER A 143 12.86 0.03 -3.49
CA SER A 143 13.35 -1.34 -3.31
C SER A 143 12.86 -2.26 -4.41
N LEU A 144 13.74 -3.05 -5.03
CA LEU A 144 13.36 -4.04 -6.04
C LEU A 144 12.42 -5.12 -5.50
N ALA A 145 12.28 -5.27 -4.18
CA ALA A 145 11.26 -6.13 -3.58
C ALA A 145 9.83 -5.61 -3.78
N ASN A 146 9.65 -4.31 -4.07
CA ASN A 146 8.38 -3.65 -4.40
C ASN A 146 8.16 -3.48 -5.92
N VAL A 147 8.96 -4.11 -6.75
CA VAL A 147 9.05 -3.84 -8.20
C VAL A 147 8.82 -5.09 -9.01
N VAL A 148 8.14 -4.94 -10.14
CA VAL A 148 7.93 -6.00 -11.14
C VAL A 148 8.41 -5.56 -12.52
N PRO A 149 8.79 -6.49 -13.40
CA PRO A 149 8.92 -6.20 -14.83
C PRO A 149 7.54 -5.81 -15.39
N GLN A 150 7.36 -4.56 -15.75
CA GLN A 150 6.09 -4.04 -16.27
C GLN A 150 6.26 -3.50 -17.66
N ASP A 151 5.30 -3.78 -18.55
CA ASP A 151 5.28 -3.17 -19.89
C ASP A 151 5.36 -1.65 -19.76
N ARG A 152 6.23 -1.05 -20.55
CA ARG A 152 6.54 0.39 -20.47
C ARG A 152 5.34 1.28 -20.78
N THR A 153 4.54 0.91 -21.78
CA THR A 153 3.36 1.68 -22.19
C THR A 153 2.28 1.58 -21.12
N LEU A 154 2.06 0.37 -20.62
CA LEU A 154 1.14 0.16 -19.50
C LEU A 154 1.57 0.95 -18.26
N ASN A 155 2.81 0.79 -17.82
CA ASN A 155 3.34 1.43 -16.61
C ASN A 155 3.18 2.96 -16.62
N ARG A 156 3.54 3.58 -17.76
CA ARG A 156 3.52 5.06 -17.92
C ARG A 156 2.16 5.62 -18.34
N GLY A 157 1.23 4.76 -18.73
CA GLY A 157 -0.08 5.12 -19.25
C GLY A 157 -1.22 4.69 -18.31
N LEU A 158 -1.88 3.59 -18.68
CA LEU A 158 -3.07 3.13 -17.98
C LEU A 158 -2.82 2.82 -16.51
N TRP A 159 -1.68 2.20 -16.16
CA TRP A 159 -1.37 1.88 -14.75
C TRP A 159 -1.21 3.14 -13.91
N ALA A 160 -0.45 4.12 -14.39
CA ALA A 160 -0.32 5.42 -13.72
C ALA A 160 -1.68 6.14 -13.56
N ALA A 161 -2.59 6.01 -14.54
CA ALA A 161 -3.94 6.55 -14.46
C ALA A 161 -4.81 5.84 -13.40
N ILE A 162 -4.67 4.52 -13.24
CA ILE A 162 -5.30 3.75 -12.16
C ILE A 162 -4.80 4.23 -10.81
N GLU A 163 -3.49 4.35 -10.61
CA GLU A 163 -2.89 4.84 -9.38
C GLU A 163 -3.42 6.24 -9.00
N GLU A 164 -3.47 7.16 -9.96
CA GLU A 164 -4.01 8.50 -9.72
C GLU A 164 -5.52 8.46 -9.41
N SER A 165 -6.27 7.54 -10.01
CA SER A 165 -7.69 7.36 -9.70
C SER A 165 -7.90 6.86 -8.28
N VAL A 166 -7.06 5.95 -7.80
CA VAL A 166 -7.07 5.45 -6.42
C VAL A 166 -6.70 6.56 -5.43
N ARG A 167 -5.68 7.38 -5.72
CA ARG A 167 -5.36 8.57 -4.89
C ARG A 167 -6.53 9.55 -4.79
N ARG A 168 -7.19 9.86 -5.91
CA ARG A 168 -8.38 10.72 -5.90
C ARG A 168 -9.52 10.11 -5.07
N LEU A 169 -9.72 8.80 -5.20
CA LEU A 169 -10.71 8.08 -4.41
C LEU A 169 -10.38 8.13 -2.91
N ALA A 170 -9.13 7.95 -2.52
CA ALA A 170 -8.68 8.05 -1.12
C ALA A 170 -8.91 9.46 -0.55
N VAL A 171 -8.65 10.51 -1.33
CA VAL A 171 -8.96 11.89 -0.93
C VAL A 171 -10.47 12.10 -0.76
N ALA A 172 -11.30 11.57 -1.65
CA ALA A 172 -12.76 11.71 -1.60
C ALA A 172 -13.37 10.92 -0.42
N ARG A 173 -12.94 9.66 -0.23
CA ARG A 173 -13.47 8.73 0.77
C ARG A 173 -12.84 8.90 2.17
N GLY A 174 -11.65 9.52 2.24
CA GLY A 174 -10.90 9.77 3.47
C GLY A 174 -9.87 8.71 3.80
N ARG A 175 -10.18 7.41 3.60
CA ARG A 175 -9.29 6.28 3.87
C ARG A 175 -9.63 5.07 2.99
N LEU A 176 -8.60 4.44 2.42
CA LEU A 176 -8.70 3.21 1.65
C LEU A 176 -7.57 2.25 2.04
N PHE A 177 -7.86 0.96 2.12
CA PHE A 177 -6.85 -0.09 2.10
C PHE A 177 -6.67 -0.54 0.66
N VAL A 178 -5.43 -0.64 0.22
CA VAL A 178 -5.07 -0.99 -1.16
C VAL A 178 -4.12 -2.19 -1.14
N VAL A 179 -4.42 -3.19 -1.95
CA VAL A 179 -3.53 -4.34 -2.19
C VAL A 179 -3.27 -4.42 -3.69
N THR A 180 -2.02 -4.25 -4.06
CA THR A 180 -1.55 -4.37 -5.44
C THR A 180 -0.81 -5.68 -5.60
N GLY A 181 -1.13 -6.50 -6.58
CA GLY A 181 -0.52 -7.82 -6.70
C GLY A 181 -0.32 -8.28 -8.13
N THR A 182 0.35 -9.43 -8.24
CA THR A 182 0.75 -10.06 -9.50
C THR A 182 -0.05 -11.33 -9.78
N ILE A 183 -0.29 -11.59 -11.05
CA ILE A 183 -0.86 -12.86 -11.52
C ILE A 183 0.10 -13.44 -12.56
N TYR A 184 0.42 -14.72 -12.40
CA TYR A 184 1.22 -15.50 -13.34
C TYR A 184 0.32 -16.58 -13.94
N ALA A 185 -0.19 -16.33 -15.13
CA ALA A 185 -1.09 -17.26 -15.84
C ALA A 185 -0.55 -17.54 -17.23
N GLY A 186 -0.86 -18.74 -17.74
CA GLY A 186 -0.41 -19.22 -19.05
C GLY A 186 0.43 -20.49 -18.95
N SER A 187 0.69 -21.10 -20.11
CA SER A 187 1.53 -22.29 -20.20
C SER A 187 3.03 -21.99 -20.11
N THR A 188 3.39 -20.74 -20.42
CA THR A 188 4.78 -20.25 -20.36
C THR A 188 4.76 -18.89 -19.65
N ILE A 189 5.65 -18.71 -18.69
CA ILE A 189 5.86 -17.44 -18.00
C ILE A 189 7.20 -16.87 -18.44
N ASP A 190 7.18 -15.65 -18.95
CA ASP A 190 8.38 -14.93 -19.36
C ASP A 190 9.24 -14.56 -18.15
N SER A 191 10.53 -14.35 -18.39
CA SER A 191 11.47 -13.95 -17.36
C SER A 191 12.59 -13.07 -17.91
N LEU A 192 13.11 -12.17 -17.07
CA LEU A 192 14.32 -11.43 -17.34
C LEU A 192 15.51 -12.35 -17.08
N ASP A 193 16.26 -12.69 -18.12
CA ASP A 193 17.44 -13.58 -18.09
C ASP A 193 17.24 -14.90 -17.31
N GLY A 194 16.05 -15.46 -17.39
CA GLY A 194 15.68 -16.68 -16.65
C GLY A 194 15.63 -16.51 -15.12
N ARG A 195 15.62 -15.26 -14.63
CA ARG A 195 15.73 -14.98 -13.20
C ARG A 195 14.49 -14.33 -12.59
N VAL A 196 14.07 -13.16 -13.12
CA VAL A 196 12.93 -12.42 -12.58
C VAL A 196 11.73 -12.70 -13.45
N LEU A 197 10.68 -13.31 -12.90
CA LEU A 197 9.48 -13.63 -13.66
C LEU A 197 8.70 -12.37 -14.03
N VAL A 198 8.16 -12.36 -15.26
CA VAL A 198 7.30 -11.29 -15.75
C VAL A 198 5.85 -11.66 -15.47
N PRO A 199 5.10 -10.90 -14.66
CA PRO A 199 3.69 -11.18 -14.41
C PRO A 199 2.86 -11.02 -15.68
N SER A 200 1.91 -11.94 -15.93
CA SER A 200 0.99 -11.87 -17.06
C SER A 200 -0.08 -10.78 -16.88
N SER A 201 -0.42 -10.50 -15.62
CA SER A 201 -1.38 -9.45 -15.25
C SER A 201 -1.05 -8.85 -13.89
N LEU A 202 -1.55 -7.64 -13.68
CA LEU A 202 -1.47 -6.91 -12.42
C LEU A 202 -2.89 -6.60 -11.94
N PHE A 203 -3.08 -6.56 -10.63
CA PHE A 203 -4.33 -6.09 -10.03
C PHE A 203 -4.06 -5.02 -8.97
N LYS A 204 -5.05 -4.16 -8.75
CA LYS A 204 -5.07 -3.21 -7.64
C LYS A 204 -6.44 -3.28 -6.97
N ALA A 205 -6.50 -3.99 -5.84
CA ALA A 205 -7.70 -4.17 -5.04
C ALA A 205 -7.82 -3.05 -4.00
N ILE A 206 -9.04 -2.61 -3.75
CA ILE A 206 -9.37 -1.47 -2.91
C ILE A 206 -10.48 -1.88 -1.96
N TYR A 207 -10.34 -1.51 -0.68
CA TYR A 207 -11.39 -1.61 0.32
C TYR A 207 -11.61 -0.25 0.99
N ASP A 208 -12.86 0.20 0.99
CA ASP A 208 -13.33 1.40 1.70
C ASP A 208 -14.00 0.99 3.01
N PRO A 209 -13.34 1.11 4.17
CA PRO A 209 -13.92 0.73 5.45
C PRO A 209 -15.06 1.64 5.90
N GLY A 210 -15.16 2.87 5.35
CA GLY A 210 -16.22 3.82 5.68
C GLY A 210 -17.56 3.44 5.07
N ARG A 211 -17.55 2.68 3.96
CA ARG A 211 -18.75 2.26 3.23
C ARG A 211 -18.95 0.75 3.21
N GLY A 212 -17.94 -0.03 3.57
CA GLY A 212 -17.96 -1.48 3.42
C GLY A 212 -18.00 -1.91 1.95
N GLU A 213 -17.35 -1.14 1.06
CA GLU A 213 -17.28 -1.40 -0.38
C GLU A 213 -15.88 -1.88 -0.77
N ALA A 214 -15.79 -2.83 -1.72
CA ALA A 214 -14.53 -3.27 -2.27
C ALA A 214 -14.64 -3.63 -3.75
N GLY A 215 -13.51 -3.54 -4.47
CA GLY A 215 -13.40 -3.92 -5.87
C GLY A 215 -11.94 -3.92 -6.30
N ALA A 216 -11.64 -4.45 -7.48
CA ALA A 216 -10.29 -4.47 -7.99
C ALA A 216 -10.22 -4.12 -9.47
N TYR A 217 -9.24 -3.32 -9.85
CA TYR A 217 -8.77 -3.19 -11.22
C TYR A 217 -7.93 -4.42 -11.56
N LEU A 218 -8.17 -5.00 -12.72
CA LEU A 218 -7.34 -6.07 -13.31
C LEU A 218 -6.90 -5.66 -14.70
N VAL A 219 -5.60 -5.79 -15.00
CA VAL A 219 -4.98 -5.34 -16.25
C VAL A 219 -3.95 -6.36 -16.70
N ALA A 220 -3.95 -6.74 -17.98
CA ALA A 220 -2.89 -7.55 -18.57
C ALA A 220 -1.58 -6.73 -18.69
N ASN A 221 -0.42 -7.35 -18.45
CA ASN A 221 0.87 -6.67 -18.47
C ASN A 221 1.40 -6.53 -19.90
N ARG A 222 0.74 -5.69 -20.71
CA ARG A 222 1.07 -5.43 -22.12
C ARG A 222 0.64 -4.03 -22.54
N ALA A 223 1.18 -3.54 -23.66
CA ALA A 223 1.03 -2.16 -24.14
C ALA A 223 -0.42 -1.75 -24.47
N ASP A 224 -1.20 -2.65 -25.03
CA ASP A 224 -2.56 -2.44 -25.51
C ASP A 224 -3.63 -2.97 -24.53
N ALA A 225 -3.25 -3.11 -23.27
CA ALA A 225 -4.15 -3.64 -22.26
C ALA A 225 -5.29 -2.67 -21.93
N GLU A 226 -6.47 -3.24 -21.78
CA GLU A 226 -7.62 -2.59 -21.16
C GLU A 226 -7.74 -3.04 -19.70
N TRP A 227 -8.36 -2.23 -18.87
CA TRP A 227 -8.68 -2.60 -17.52
C TRP A 227 -10.09 -3.18 -17.44
N ARG A 228 -10.32 -4.01 -16.44
CA ARG A 228 -11.66 -4.43 -16.04
C ARG A 228 -11.82 -4.40 -14.52
N SER A 229 -13.02 -4.10 -14.07
CA SER A 229 -13.39 -4.27 -12.66
C SER A 229 -13.67 -5.74 -12.39
N VAL A 230 -13.14 -6.25 -11.27
CA VAL A 230 -13.43 -7.63 -10.82
C VAL A 230 -13.83 -7.62 -9.36
N PRO A 231 -14.84 -8.45 -8.98
CA PRO A 231 -15.18 -8.67 -7.58
C PRO A 231 -14.06 -9.46 -6.88
N LEU A 232 -14.04 -9.39 -5.53
CA LEU A 232 -12.93 -9.98 -4.76
C LEU A 232 -12.86 -11.51 -4.83
N ASP A 233 -13.98 -12.21 -4.98
CA ASP A 233 -14.05 -13.66 -5.13
C ASP A 233 -13.48 -14.13 -6.48
N GLU A 234 -13.78 -13.40 -7.56
CA GLU A 234 -13.15 -13.62 -8.85
C GLU A 234 -11.66 -13.34 -8.78
N LEU A 235 -11.26 -12.23 -8.14
CA LEU A 235 -9.85 -11.89 -7.94
C LEU A 235 -9.11 -12.99 -7.17
N ALA A 236 -9.69 -13.49 -6.08
CA ALA A 236 -9.10 -14.58 -5.29
C ALA A 236 -8.92 -15.86 -6.11
N THR A 237 -9.86 -16.16 -6.99
CA THR A 237 -9.77 -17.31 -7.92
C THR A 237 -8.63 -17.12 -8.93
N LEU A 238 -8.49 -15.92 -9.51
CA LEU A 238 -7.49 -15.61 -10.53
C LEU A 238 -6.08 -15.46 -9.96
N SER A 239 -5.96 -14.79 -8.82
CA SER A 239 -4.67 -14.48 -8.20
C SER A 239 -4.18 -15.57 -7.25
N GLY A 240 -5.09 -16.35 -6.67
CA GLY A 240 -4.79 -17.26 -5.56
C GLY A 240 -4.58 -16.53 -4.23
N ILE A 241 -5.07 -15.30 -4.08
CA ILE A 241 -4.89 -14.43 -2.91
C ILE A 241 -6.25 -13.91 -2.45
N ASP A 242 -6.62 -14.19 -1.19
CA ASP A 242 -7.68 -13.44 -0.51
C ASP A 242 -7.06 -12.14 0.01
N VAL A 243 -7.35 -11.04 -0.67
CA VAL A 243 -6.69 -9.74 -0.42
C VAL A 243 -7.22 -9.01 0.82
N PHE A 244 -8.44 -9.32 1.27
CA PHE A 244 -9.05 -8.73 2.47
C PHE A 244 -9.76 -9.82 3.29
N PRO A 245 -9.01 -10.71 3.94
CA PRO A 245 -9.55 -11.88 4.61
C PRO A 245 -10.54 -11.50 5.73
N GLY A 246 -11.63 -12.27 5.81
CA GLY A 246 -12.65 -12.08 6.83
C GLY A 246 -13.53 -10.84 6.67
N LEU A 247 -13.36 -10.06 5.59
CA LEU A 247 -14.22 -8.89 5.32
C LEU A 247 -15.39 -9.27 4.41
N VAL A 248 -16.57 -8.77 4.78
CA VAL A 248 -17.76 -8.79 3.91
C VAL A 248 -17.90 -7.39 3.33
N ALA A 249 -17.80 -7.28 2.01
CA ALA A 249 -17.88 -6.00 1.32
C ALA A 249 -18.89 -6.08 0.17
N THR A 250 -19.58 -4.97 -0.09
CA THR A 250 -20.38 -4.79 -1.31
C THR A 250 -19.47 -4.37 -2.47
N ALA A 251 -19.94 -4.59 -3.70
CA ALA A 251 -19.17 -4.22 -4.88
C ALA A 251 -18.97 -2.69 -4.94
N MET A 252 -17.71 -2.28 -5.13
CA MET A 252 -17.34 -0.88 -5.34
C MET A 252 -17.45 -0.53 -6.83
N ASP A 253 -18.14 0.57 -7.12
CA ASP A 253 -18.06 1.20 -8.44
C ASP A 253 -16.71 1.93 -8.56
N LEU A 254 -15.78 1.33 -9.29
CA LEU A 254 -14.42 1.85 -9.45
C LEU A 254 -14.40 3.00 -10.44
N PRO A 255 -13.75 4.14 -10.10
CA PRO A 255 -13.65 5.26 -11.03
C PRO A 255 -12.86 4.88 -12.29
N GLU A 256 -13.34 5.32 -13.44
CA GLU A 256 -12.65 5.14 -14.71
C GLU A 256 -11.27 5.85 -14.70
N PRO A 257 -10.18 5.13 -15.02
CA PRO A 257 -8.86 5.74 -15.11
C PRO A 257 -8.78 6.73 -16.28
N ARG A 258 -8.39 7.96 -16.01
CA ARG A 258 -8.22 8.99 -17.03
C ARG A 258 -6.79 8.96 -17.57
N THR A 259 -6.58 8.37 -18.73
CA THR A 259 -5.31 8.48 -19.45
C THR A 259 -5.27 9.82 -20.17
N TYR A 260 -4.29 10.66 -19.85
CA TYR A 260 -4.06 11.89 -20.61
C TYR A 260 -3.23 11.53 -21.85
N SER A 261 -3.83 11.63 -23.03
CA SER A 261 -3.08 11.57 -24.27
C SER A 261 -2.09 12.74 -24.32
N ARG A 262 -0.89 12.51 -24.84
CA ARG A 262 0.15 13.55 -24.96
C ARG A 262 -0.30 14.76 -25.80
N GLY A 263 -1.43 14.64 -26.52
CA GLY A 263 -2.10 15.71 -27.24
C GLY A 263 -2.98 16.62 -26.37
N ASP A 264 -3.41 16.17 -25.18
CA ASP A 264 -4.32 16.94 -24.30
C ASP A 264 -3.57 17.96 -23.42
N THR A 265 -2.24 17.96 -23.42
CA THR A 265 -1.44 18.94 -22.68
C THR A 265 -1.27 20.27 -23.39
N ALA A 266 -1.78 20.43 -24.64
CA ALA A 266 -1.77 21.67 -25.40
C ALA A 266 -3.18 22.28 -25.63
N GLY A 267 -4.24 21.61 -25.18
CA GLY A 267 -5.61 22.03 -25.37
C GLY A 267 -6.31 22.29 -24.04
N GLU A 268 -6.46 23.56 -23.70
CA GLU A 268 -7.40 24.09 -22.75
C GLU A 268 -7.31 23.51 -21.30
N ARG A 269 -6.40 24.09 -20.50
CA ARG A 269 -6.94 24.57 -19.24
C ARG A 269 -8.28 25.20 -19.59
N PRO A 270 -9.44 24.79 -19.03
CA PRO A 270 -10.57 25.66 -19.10
C PRO A 270 -10.00 26.98 -18.59
N LYS A 271 -9.99 27.99 -19.45
CA LYS A 271 -9.88 29.36 -19.01
C LYS A 271 -11.05 29.45 -18.02
N GLY A 272 -10.77 29.12 -16.77
CA GLY A 272 -11.56 29.63 -15.69
C GLY A 272 -11.59 31.07 -16.05
N ARG A 273 -12.75 31.55 -16.49
CA ARG A 273 -13.05 32.97 -16.51
C ARG A 273 -12.28 33.50 -15.34
N MET A 274 -11.19 34.25 -15.59
CA MET A 274 -10.58 35.03 -14.55
C MET A 274 -11.78 35.76 -13.98
N ARG A 275 -12.23 35.32 -12.82
CA ARG A 275 -13.05 36.14 -11.99
C ARG A 275 -12.16 37.34 -11.80
N GLU A 276 -12.43 38.40 -12.54
CA GLU A 276 -11.82 39.67 -12.27
C GLU A 276 -11.95 39.82 -10.77
N GLU A 277 -10.83 39.90 -10.08
CA GLU A 277 -10.80 40.19 -8.65
C GLU A 277 -11.65 41.45 -8.53
N PRO A 278 -12.74 41.45 -7.74
CA PRO A 278 -13.61 42.65 -7.63
C PRO A 278 -12.70 43.80 -7.25
N GLY A 279 -12.71 44.84 -8.08
CA GLY A 279 -11.88 46.00 -7.86
C GLY A 279 -12.12 46.53 -6.43
N PHE A 280 -11.12 47.20 -5.85
CA PHE A 280 -11.19 47.71 -4.46
C PHE A 280 -12.52 48.31 -4.09
N GLY A 281 -13.22 48.99 -5.07
CA GLY A 281 -14.57 49.56 -4.92
C GLY A 281 -15.64 48.47 -4.71
N GLU A 282 -15.64 47.39 -5.45
CA GLU A 282 -16.62 46.30 -5.31
C GLU A 282 -16.41 45.49 -4.01
N TRP A 283 -15.15 45.29 -3.60
CA TRP A 283 -14.84 44.70 -2.30
C TRP A 283 -15.33 45.57 -1.14
N ALA A 284 -15.12 46.89 -1.21
CA ALA A 284 -15.58 47.86 -0.21
C ALA A 284 -17.10 47.89 -0.13
N LEU A 285 -17.82 47.88 -1.26
CA LEU A 285 -19.29 47.84 -1.31
C LEU A 285 -19.85 46.54 -0.70
N ALA A 286 -19.23 45.40 -1.01
CA ALA A 286 -19.62 44.10 -0.45
C ALA A 286 -19.35 44.01 1.07
N ALA A 287 -18.30 44.68 1.56
CA ALA A 287 -18.01 44.79 2.99
C ALA A 287 -19.06 45.68 3.70
N LEU A 288 -19.41 46.81 3.14
CA LEU A 288 -20.46 47.71 3.66
C LEU A 288 -21.83 47.01 3.72
N HIS A 289 -22.22 46.27 2.70
CA HIS A 289 -23.46 45.50 2.71
C HIS A 289 -23.47 44.42 3.81
N ARG A 290 -22.33 43.76 4.11
CA ARG A 290 -22.26 42.79 5.21
C ARG A 290 -22.44 43.47 6.57
N ILE A 291 -21.81 44.63 6.77
CA ILE A 291 -21.92 45.39 8.01
C ILE A 291 -23.36 45.91 8.19
N ALA A 292 -23.97 46.48 7.16
CA ALA A 292 -25.36 46.98 7.21
C ALA A 292 -26.37 45.87 7.56
N ARG A 293 -26.23 44.67 6.97
CA ARG A 293 -27.09 43.51 7.32
C ARG A 293 -26.85 42.98 8.75
N ARG A 294 -25.64 43.16 9.30
CA ARG A 294 -25.36 42.79 10.69
C ARG A 294 -26.01 43.76 11.67
N LEU A 295 -25.86 45.06 11.42
CA LEU A 295 -26.51 46.13 12.22
C LEU A 295 -28.04 46.04 12.16
N LEU A 296 -28.61 45.82 10.98
CA LEU A 296 -30.07 45.65 10.83
C LEU A 296 -30.60 44.47 11.64
N ARG A 297 -29.86 43.35 11.70
CA ARG A 297 -30.22 42.17 12.52
C ARG A 297 -30.12 42.46 14.01
N GLU A 298 -29.15 43.26 14.45
CA GLU A 298 -29.01 43.65 15.87
C GLU A 298 -30.13 44.60 16.29
N VAL A 299 -30.47 45.56 15.44
CA VAL A 299 -31.61 46.50 15.68
C VAL A 299 -32.94 45.74 15.72
N LEU A 300 -33.18 44.81 14.79
CA LEU A 300 -34.40 43.98 14.81
C LEU A 300 -34.49 43.08 16.06
N ARG A 301 -33.35 42.57 16.59
CA ARG A 301 -33.32 41.81 17.84
C ARG A 301 -33.52 42.62 19.10
N SER A 302 -33.31 43.95 19.02
CA SER A 302 -33.55 44.85 20.16
C SER A 302 -34.96 45.40 20.21
N ILE A 303 -35.75 45.19 19.14
CA ILE A 303 -37.13 45.71 19.03
C ILE A 303 -38.17 44.60 19.21
N PHE A 304 -37.75 43.34 19.04
CA PHE A 304 -38.55 42.13 19.26
C PHE A 304 -37.83 41.19 20.24
#